data_7e836d02d7691d72fc9676b731c34387
#
_entry.id   7e836d02d7691d72fc9676b731c34387
#
_cell.length_a   1.000
_cell.length_b   1.000
_cell.length_c   1.000
_cell.angle_alpha   90.00
_cell.angle_beta   90.00
_cell.angle_gamma   90.00
#
_symmetry.space_group_name_H-M   'P 1'
#
loop_
_entity.id
_entity.type
_entity.pdbx_description
1 polymer ?
#
loop_
_entity_poly.entity_id
_entity_poly.type
_entity_poly.pdbx_seq_one_letter_code
_entity_poly.pdbx_strand_id
1 'polypeptide(L)'
;MRMCGYARVSTDEERQLDSLEHQMEFFSDFAKQNGHHLVNVYTDEGITGRQLKKRDAFNKMLSDSKLGLFDLLVVKDVSRFARNTVDLLTSIRQLKSRGIDVIFV
;
A
#
# COMPACT_ATOMS: atom_id res chain seq x y z
N MET A 1 15.42 -4.53 -4.93
CA MET A 1 14.61 -5.00 -3.78
C MET A 1 13.28 -5.57 -4.25
N ARG A 2 12.76 -6.52 -3.52
CA ARG A 2 11.40 -6.99 -3.76
C ARG A 2 10.44 -5.94 -3.22
N MET A 3 9.64 -5.38 -4.08
CA MET A 3 8.79 -4.25 -3.77
C MET A 3 7.31 -4.64 -3.79
N CYS A 4 6.55 -4.16 -2.83
CA CYS A 4 5.10 -4.20 -2.87
C CYS A 4 4.56 -2.78 -2.88
N GLY A 5 3.39 -2.61 -3.47
CA GLY A 5 2.67 -1.35 -3.45
C GLY A 5 1.43 -1.45 -2.59
N TYR A 6 1.05 -0.35 -1.97
CA TYR A 6 -0.22 -0.25 -1.29
C TYR A 6 -0.93 1.01 -1.72
N ALA A 7 -2.18 0.87 -2.09
CA ALA A 7 -3.02 1.99 -2.46
C ALA A 7 -4.43 1.76 -1.97
N ARG A 8 -5.13 2.83 -1.72
CA ARG A 8 -6.54 2.80 -1.39
C ARG A 8 -7.30 3.50 -2.48
N VAL A 9 -8.23 2.80 -3.11
CA VAL A 9 -9.01 3.36 -4.21
C VAL A 9 -10.41 3.73 -3.73
N SER A 10 -10.96 4.80 -4.30
CA SER A 10 -12.30 5.24 -3.98
C SER A 10 -13.33 4.40 -4.72
N THR A 11 -14.50 4.20 -4.10
CA THR A 11 -15.63 3.55 -4.75
C THR A 11 -16.47 4.51 -5.58
N ASP A 12 -16.10 5.78 -5.60
CA ASP A 12 -16.74 6.78 -6.46
C ASP A 12 -16.55 6.38 -7.92
N GLU A 13 -17.62 6.28 -8.68
CA GLU A 13 -17.57 5.78 -10.06
C GLU A 13 -16.56 6.52 -10.93
N GLU A 14 -16.50 7.84 -10.82
CA GLU A 14 -15.56 8.64 -11.61
C GLU A 14 -14.11 8.36 -11.24
N ARG A 15 -13.83 8.11 -9.97
CA ARG A 15 -12.49 7.86 -9.49
C ARG A 15 -12.09 6.41 -9.63
N GLN A 16 -13.07 5.51 -9.62
CA GLN A 16 -12.80 4.09 -9.74
C GLN A 16 -12.29 3.72 -11.13
N LEU A 17 -12.84 4.36 -12.17
CA LEU A 17 -12.38 4.13 -13.53
C LEU A 17 -10.93 4.57 -13.74
N ASP A 18 -10.49 5.54 -12.95
CA ASP A 18 -9.18 6.15 -13.11
C ASP A 18 -8.13 5.54 -12.20
N SER A 19 -8.54 4.86 -11.11
CA SER A 19 -7.59 4.62 -10.03
C SER A 19 -6.91 3.27 -10.06
N LEU A 20 -7.60 2.19 -10.43
CA LEU A 20 -6.99 0.87 -10.30
C LEU A 20 -5.89 0.64 -11.34
N GLU A 21 -6.17 0.90 -12.60
CA GLU A 21 -5.18 0.77 -13.68
C GLU A 21 -4.01 1.72 -13.49
N HIS A 22 -4.30 2.98 -13.15
CA HIS A 22 -3.27 3.98 -12.92
C HIS A 22 -2.39 3.64 -11.73
N GLN A 23 -2.96 3.09 -10.67
CA GLN A 23 -2.18 2.66 -9.52
C GLN A 23 -1.24 1.52 -9.88
N MET A 24 -1.75 0.55 -10.62
CA MET A 24 -0.92 -0.58 -11.06
C MET A 24 0.22 -0.12 -11.96
N GLU A 25 -0.07 0.76 -12.94
CA GLU A 25 0.95 1.37 -13.78
C GLU A 25 1.97 2.15 -12.96
N PHE A 26 1.50 2.94 -12.01
CA PHE A 26 2.38 3.73 -11.17
C PHE A 26 3.39 2.86 -10.45
N PHE A 27 2.93 1.80 -9.79
CA PHE A 27 3.83 0.92 -9.06
C PHE A 27 4.77 0.15 -9.97
N SER A 28 4.28 -0.28 -11.13
CA SER A 28 5.11 -0.96 -12.11
C SER A 28 6.21 -0.05 -12.62
N ASP A 29 5.87 1.18 -12.98
CA ASP A 29 6.85 2.17 -13.45
C ASP A 29 7.83 2.54 -12.36
N PHE A 30 7.36 2.74 -11.14
CA PHE A 30 8.22 3.06 -10.01
C PHE A 30 9.25 1.96 -9.79
N ALA A 31 8.81 0.71 -9.83
CA ALA A 31 9.70 -0.42 -9.65
C ALA A 31 10.77 -0.46 -10.74
N LYS A 32 10.37 -0.26 -12.00
CA LYS A 32 11.31 -0.25 -13.11
C LYS A 32 12.32 0.88 -13.02
N GLN A 33 11.86 2.07 -12.69
CA GLN A 33 12.73 3.25 -12.62
C GLN A 33 13.75 3.14 -11.50
N ASN A 34 13.43 2.43 -10.44
CA ASN A 34 14.28 2.31 -9.26
C ASN A 34 14.98 0.95 -9.14
N GLY A 35 14.85 0.12 -10.16
CA GLY A 35 15.52 -1.19 -10.17
C GLY A 35 14.97 -2.18 -9.16
N HIS A 36 13.68 -2.07 -8.82
CA HIS A 36 13.02 -2.99 -7.92
C HIS A 36 12.19 -4.02 -8.67
N HIS A 37 11.92 -5.12 -8.02
CA HIS A 37 11.04 -6.15 -8.56
C HIS A 37 9.67 -6.03 -7.87
N LEU A 38 8.63 -5.72 -8.63
CA LEU A 38 7.27 -5.62 -8.10
C LEU A 38 6.71 -7.01 -7.85
N VAL A 39 6.51 -7.34 -6.58
CA VAL A 39 6.02 -8.66 -6.16
C VAL A 39 4.49 -8.66 -6.11
N ASN A 40 3.90 -7.62 -5.54
CA ASN A 40 2.46 -7.56 -5.36
C ASN A 40 2.02 -6.12 -5.15
N VAL A 41 0.75 -5.86 -5.41
CA VAL A 41 0.10 -4.59 -5.11
C VAL A 41 -1.14 -4.87 -4.30
N TYR A 42 -1.21 -4.24 -3.14
CA TYR A 42 -2.35 -4.37 -2.24
C TYR A 42 -3.26 -3.16 -2.42
N THR A 43 -4.51 -3.40 -2.74
CA THR A 43 -5.49 -2.32 -2.92
C THR A 43 -6.70 -2.56 -2.05
N ASP A 44 -7.08 -1.55 -1.28
CA ASP A 44 -8.32 -1.55 -0.54
C ASP A 44 -9.31 -0.60 -1.20
N GLU A 45 -10.55 -1.02 -1.33
CA GLU A 45 -11.59 -0.15 -1.82
C GLU A 45 -12.07 0.75 -0.69
N GLY A 46 -11.89 2.05 -0.88
CA GLY A 46 -12.34 3.04 0.08
C GLY A 46 -13.80 3.33 -0.08
N ILE A 47 -14.62 2.60 0.61
CA ILE A 47 -16.01 3.01 0.78
C ILE A 47 -16.00 4.11 1.84
N THR A 48 -16.83 5.15 1.65
CA THR A 48 -16.93 6.31 2.54
C THR A 48 -16.62 6.00 3.99
N GLY A 49 -16.05 6.95 4.70
CA GLY A 49 -15.42 6.86 6.02
C GLY A 49 -16.00 5.97 7.10
N ARG A 50 -17.11 5.32 6.85
CA ARG A 50 -17.76 4.43 7.82
C ARG A 50 -17.21 3.01 7.80
N GLN A 51 -16.49 2.61 6.76
CA GLN A 51 -16.11 1.21 6.63
C GLN A 51 -14.60 1.00 6.64
N LEU A 52 -13.95 1.69 7.53
CA LEU A 52 -12.55 1.47 7.81
C LEU A 52 -12.25 0.10 8.41
N LYS A 53 -13.28 -0.65 8.73
CA LYS A 53 -13.13 -2.01 9.23
C LYS A 53 -12.68 -3.00 8.18
N LYS A 54 -12.86 -2.67 6.89
CA LYS A 54 -12.48 -3.56 5.79
C LYS A 54 -11.19 -3.09 5.14
N ARG A 55 -10.09 -3.32 5.83
CA ARG A 55 -8.77 -3.10 5.28
C ARG A 55 -8.09 -4.45 5.04
N ASP A 56 -8.78 -5.30 4.30
CA ASP A 56 -8.33 -6.67 4.08
C ASP A 56 -6.97 -6.72 3.39
N ALA A 57 -6.78 -5.87 2.39
CA ALA A 57 -5.50 -5.83 1.68
C ALA A 57 -4.39 -5.29 2.58
N PHE A 58 -4.66 -4.28 3.38
CA PHE A 58 -3.70 -3.75 4.33
C PHE A 58 -3.29 -4.81 5.36
N ASN A 59 -4.28 -5.51 5.90
CA ASN A 59 -4.02 -6.56 6.89
C ASN A 59 -3.25 -7.72 6.26
N LYS A 60 -3.56 -8.07 5.02
CA LYS A 60 -2.81 -9.09 4.30
C LYS A 60 -1.37 -8.66 4.07
N MET A 61 -1.16 -7.39 3.73
CA MET A 61 0.18 -6.84 3.57
C MET A 61 1.00 -6.97 4.86
N LEU A 62 0.39 -6.64 6.00
CA LEU A 62 1.07 -6.79 7.29
C LEU A 62 1.37 -8.27 7.60
N SER A 63 0.45 -9.16 7.28
CA SER A 63 0.69 -10.61 7.46
C SER A 63 1.82 -11.11 6.56
N ASP A 64 1.81 -10.70 5.30
CA ASP A 64 2.85 -11.08 4.35
C ASP A 64 4.21 -10.51 4.74
N SER A 65 4.22 -9.36 5.38
CA SER A 65 5.48 -8.77 5.87
C SER A 65 6.16 -9.64 6.93
N LYS A 66 5.39 -10.39 7.70
CA LYS A 66 5.94 -11.33 8.68
C LYS A 66 6.62 -12.52 8.01
N LEU A 67 6.18 -12.84 6.80
CA LEU A 67 6.73 -13.97 6.04
C LEU A 67 7.97 -13.60 5.24
N GLY A 68 8.36 -12.33 5.25
CA GLY A 68 9.53 -11.88 4.51
C GLY A 68 9.37 -11.93 3.00
N LEU A 69 8.16 -11.72 2.50
CA LEU A 69 7.87 -11.82 1.07
C LEU A 69 8.32 -10.61 0.28
N PHE A 70 8.61 -9.49 0.94
CA PHE A 70 9.07 -8.28 0.29
C PHE A 70 9.97 -7.48 1.22
N ASP A 71 10.71 -6.55 0.65
CA ASP A 71 11.71 -5.76 1.38
C ASP A 71 11.38 -4.27 1.39
N LEU A 72 10.50 -3.84 0.50
CA LEU A 72 10.14 -2.43 0.34
C LEU A 72 8.62 -2.32 0.13
N LEU A 73 8.01 -1.42 0.86
CA LEU A 73 6.60 -1.05 0.64
C LEU A 73 6.54 0.38 0.14
N VAL A 74 5.90 0.59 -1.00
CA VAL A 74 5.66 1.92 -1.54
C VAL A 74 4.19 2.23 -1.38
N VAL A 75 3.89 3.32 -0.67
CA VAL A 75 2.53 3.75 -0.41
C VAL A 75 2.24 4.99 -1.24
N LYS A 76 1.24 4.90 -2.07
CA LYS A 76 0.78 6.07 -2.81
C LYS A 76 -0.23 6.82 -1.97
N ASP A 77 0.05 8.10 -1.74
CA ASP A 77 -0.79 8.98 -0.95
C ASP A 77 -0.86 8.56 0.53
N VAL A 78 -0.02 9.16 1.34
CA VAL A 78 0.09 8.85 2.78
C VAL A 78 -1.23 8.98 3.52
N SER A 79 -2.10 9.88 3.09
CA SER A 79 -3.42 10.05 3.71
C SER A 79 -4.30 8.82 3.57
N ARG A 80 -3.97 7.95 2.64
CA ARG A 80 -4.70 6.70 2.41
C ARG A 80 -4.13 5.51 3.18
N PHE A 81 -2.93 5.64 3.72
CA PHE A 81 -2.27 4.54 4.42
C PHE A 81 -2.88 4.30 5.79
N ALA A 82 -3.03 5.37 6.57
CA ALA A 82 -3.57 5.27 7.92
C ALA A 82 -4.45 6.48 8.21
N ARG A 83 -5.46 6.26 9.02
CA ARG A 83 -6.43 7.29 9.33
C ARG A 83 -5.90 8.33 10.30
N ASN A 84 -5.01 7.92 11.18
CA ASN A 84 -4.45 8.81 12.17
C ASN A 84 -2.95 8.56 12.32
N THR A 85 -2.30 9.51 12.96
CA THR A 85 -0.85 9.49 13.12
C THR A 85 -0.37 8.28 13.92
N VAL A 86 -1.14 7.84 14.91
CA VAL A 86 -0.76 6.70 15.75
C VAL A 86 -0.75 5.42 14.92
N ASP A 87 -1.79 5.19 14.13
CA ASP A 87 -1.86 4.00 13.27
C ASP A 87 -0.72 4.01 12.25
N LEU A 88 -0.44 5.18 11.68
CA LEU A 88 0.64 5.34 10.72
C LEU A 88 1.98 4.96 11.34
N LEU A 89 2.30 5.52 12.48
CA LEU A 89 3.57 5.26 13.15
C LEU A 89 3.70 3.80 13.59
N THR A 90 2.61 3.23 14.11
CA THR A 90 2.61 1.83 14.54
C THR A 90 2.89 0.90 13.37
N SER A 91 2.22 1.13 12.24
CA SER A 91 2.42 0.30 11.05
C SER A 91 3.83 0.41 10.50
N ILE A 92 4.36 1.63 10.43
CA ILE A 92 5.74 1.85 9.96
C ILE A 92 6.74 1.14 10.86
N ARG A 93 6.56 1.24 12.17
CA ARG A 93 7.46 0.59 13.13
C ARG A 93 7.44 -0.93 12.98
N GLN A 94 6.26 -1.50 12.80
CA GLN A 94 6.12 -2.93 12.58
C GLN A 94 6.87 -3.37 11.34
N LEU A 95 6.70 -2.65 10.24
CA LEU A 95 7.36 -2.98 8.98
C LEU A 95 8.88 -2.84 9.10
N LYS A 96 9.35 -1.77 9.70
CA LYS A 96 10.79 -1.56 9.88
C LYS A 96 11.41 -2.61 10.79
N SER A 97 10.70 -3.04 11.82
CA SER A 97 11.20 -4.10 12.70
C SER A 97 11.37 -5.43 11.97
N ARG A 98 10.70 -5.59 10.83
CA ARG A 98 10.79 -6.78 9.99
C ARG A 98 11.79 -6.60 8.84
N GLY A 99 12.54 -5.51 8.84
CA GLY A 99 13.52 -5.23 7.79
C GLY A 99 12.92 -4.69 6.50
N ILE A 100 11.73 -4.10 6.57
CA ILE A 100 11.03 -3.57 5.40
C ILE A 100 11.10 -2.06 5.43
N ASP A 101 11.57 -1.47 4.34
CA ASP A 101 11.55 -0.02 4.16
C ASP A 101 10.19 0.44 3.66
N VAL A 102 9.79 1.65 4.03
CA VAL A 102 8.52 2.23 3.62
C VAL A 102 8.79 3.57 2.94
N ILE A 103 8.25 3.74 1.75
CA ILE A 103 8.35 4.99 0.98
C ILE A 103 6.94 5.50 0.70
N PHE A 104 6.74 6.78 0.95
CA PHE A 104 5.50 7.48 0.62
C PHE A 104 5.69 8.35 -0.61
N VAL A 105 4.78 8.25 -1.56
CA VAL A 105 4.83 9.04 -2.79
C VAL A 105 3.51 9.75 -3.07
#